data_bb5b3fc0e08fee90804c7d679464fb5a
#
_entry.id   bb5b3fc0e08fee90804c7d679464fb5a
#
_cell.length_a   1.000
_cell.length_b   1.000
_cell.length_c   1.000
_cell.angle_alpha   90.00
_cell.angle_beta   90.00
_cell.angle_gamma   90.00
#
_symmetry.space_group_name_H-M   'P 1'
#
loop_
_entity.id
_entity.type
_entity.pdbx_description
1 polymer ?
#
loop_
_entity_poly.entity_id
_entity_poly.type
_entity_poly.pdbx_seq_one_letter_code
_entity_poly.pdbx_strand_id
1 'polypeptide(L)'
;NLPNDVSEDLVNQLYVEAWKSGCKGCTVYRDGSRDGVLVDAKSDKKAEKEKKDGKEPTLAPCDCEPRQVVEVRPRILEADVVRFQNNKEKWVAFVGILDGRPYEIFTGLQDDDEGIVLPKTVEKGWIIKNIDEEGRKRYDFQFTNKRGYKVTIEGLSEKFDKEYWNYTQLISGVLRYQMPIDLCIKLIGSLDLGSENINNWKNGVERALKKYVQDGTAVKGEKCSVCGSESLVYQEGCLICKNCG
;
A
#
# COMPACT_ATOMS: atom_id res chain seq x y z
N ASN A 1 -28.80 3.19 -14.14
CA ASN A 1 -29.33 4.52 -13.89
C ASN A 1 -30.18 4.96 -15.09
N LEU A 2 -31.27 5.60 -14.84
CA LEU A 2 -32.19 6.12 -15.85
C LEU A 2 -32.20 7.66 -15.79
N PRO A 3 -32.35 8.34 -16.94
CA PRO A 3 -32.55 9.78 -16.99
C PRO A 3 -33.80 10.22 -16.21
N ASN A 4 -33.86 11.49 -15.81
CA ASN A 4 -34.97 12.02 -15.00
C ASN A 4 -36.33 12.06 -15.74
N ASP A 5 -36.31 12.07 -17.08
CA ASP A 5 -37.46 12.17 -17.96
C ASP A 5 -38.10 10.82 -18.34
N VAL A 6 -37.60 9.72 -17.75
CA VAL A 6 -38.09 8.36 -18.02
C VAL A 6 -39.49 8.16 -17.45
N SER A 7 -40.42 7.65 -18.28
CA SER A 7 -41.80 7.33 -17.89
C SER A 7 -41.88 6.12 -16.95
N GLU A 8 -42.90 6.08 -16.11
CA GLU A 8 -43.18 4.93 -15.21
C GLU A 8 -43.40 3.64 -16.03
N ASP A 9 -44.02 3.73 -17.20
CA ASP A 9 -44.25 2.57 -18.08
C ASP A 9 -42.93 1.92 -18.51
N LEU A 10 -41.93 2.71 -18.85
CA LEU A 10 -40.62 2.19 -19.24
C LEU A 10 -39.91 1.52 -18.05
N VAL A 11 -40.03 2.08 -16.83
CA VAL A 11 -39.52 1.44 -15.63
C VAL A 11 -40.18 0.10 -15.37
N ASN A 12 -41.51 0.02 -15.52
CA ASN A 12 -42.25 -1.23 -15.39
C ASN A 12 -41.82 -2.27 -16.44
N GLN A 13 -41.64 -1.87 -17.70
CA GLN A 13 -41.13 -2.74 -18.74
C GLN A 13 -39.75 -3.30 -18.42
N LEU A 14 -38.84 -2.49 -17.87
CA LEU A 14 -37.50 -2.95 -17.46
C LEU A 14 -37.57 -4.01 -16.36
N TYR A 15 -38.44 -3.87 -15.37
CA TYR A 15 -38.61 -4.88 -14.33
C TYR A 15 -39.20 -6.19 -14.90
N VAL A 16 -40.17 -6.10 -15.78
CA VAL A 16 -40.78 -7.27 -16.46
C VAL A 16 -39.75 -7.99 -17.33
N GLU A 17 -38.92 -7.24 -18.06
CA GLU A 17 -37.89 -7.81 -18.93
C GLU A 17 -36.77 -8.46 -18.12
N ALA A 18 -36.33 -7.83 -17.01
CA ALA A 18 -35.37 -8.41 -16.07
C ALA A 18 -35.90 -9.73 -15.47
N TRP A 19 -37.20 -9.78 -15.11
CA TRP A 19 -37.82 -11.00 -14.60
C TRP A 19 -37.87 -12.10 -15.67
N LYS A 20 -38.32 -11.78 -16.90
CA LYS A 20 -38.35 -12.73 -18.03
C LYS A 20 -36.97 -13.27 -18.39
N SER A 21 -35.92 -12.44 -18.23
CA SER A 21 -34.50 -12.80 -18.47
C SER A 21 -33.91 -13.65 -17.35
N GLY A 22 -34.65 -13.96 -16.28
CA GLY A 22 -34.17 -14.77 -15.16
C GLY A 22 -33.20 -14.06 -14.21
N CYS A 23 -33.19 -12.72 -14.19
CA CYS A 23 -32.38 -11.96 -13.26
C CYS A 23 -32.85 -12.21 -11.82
N LYS A 24 -31.88 -12.48 -10.89
CA LYS A 24 -32.16 -12.68 -9.47
C LYS A 24 -32.62 -11.42 -8.74
N GLY A 25 -32.35 -10.26 -9.30
CA GLY A 25 -32.74 -8.96 -8.78
C GLY A 25 -32.41 -7.87 -9.80
N CYS A 26 -33.20 -6.80 -9.80
CA CYS A 26 -32.96 -5.61 -10.60
C CYS A 26 -33.24 -4.39 -9.75
N THR A 27 -32.32 -3.45 -9.73
CA THR A 27 -32.50 -2.16 -9.05
C THR A 27 -32.41 -1.05 -10.09
N VAL A 28 -33.47 -0.26 -10.15
CA VAL A 28 -33.56 0.89 -11.05
C VAL A 28 -33.41 2.16 -10.22
N TYR A 29 -32.52 3.03 -10.65
CA TYR A 29 -32.32 4.35 -10.07
C TYR A 29 -32.61 5.41 -11.14
N ARG A 30 -33.52 6.34 -10.83
CA ARG A 30 -33.85 7.48 -11.70
C ARG A 30 -33.16 8.72 -11.16
N ASP A 31 -32.47 9.44 -12.03
CA ASP A 31 -31.75 10.65 -11.69
C ASP A 31 -32.69 11.70 -11.04
N GLY A 32 -32.26 12.32 -9.95
CA GLY A 32 -33.06 13.27 -9.19
C GLY A 32 -34.15 12.67 -8.29
N SER A 33 -34.26 11.34 -8.15
CA SER A 33 -35.27 10.70 -7.26
C SER A 33 -34.91 10.72 -5.77
N ARG A 34 -33.65 10.99 -5.42
CA ARG A 34 -33.16 11.21 -4.05
C ARG A 34 -32.05 12.26 -4.06
N ASP A 35 -32.14 13.24 -3.16
CA ASP A 35 -31.08 14.20 -2.97
C ASP A 35 -29.81 13.54 -2.42
N GLY A 36 -28.67 13.73 -3.11
CA GLY A 36 -27.35 13.33 -2.62
C GLY A 36 -26.83 11.95 -3.02
N VAL A 37 -27.48 11.22 -3.92
CA VAL A 37 -27.03 9.91 -4.39
C VAL A 37 -26.82 9.92 -5.91
N LEU A 38 -25.56 9.95 -6.35
CA LEU A 38 -25.09 9.82 -7.75
C LEU A 38 -25.73 10.84 -8.73
N VAL A 39 -25.10 11.98 -8.87
CA VAL A 39 -25.39 12.93 -9.95
C VAL A 39 -24.47 12.63 -11.12
N ASP A 40 -25.02 12.41 -12.30
CA ASP A 40 -24.22 12.32 -13.51
C ASP A 40 -23.55 13.68 -13.77
N ALA A 41 -22.24 13.73 -13.93
CA ALA A 41 -21.45 14.96 -14.09
C ALA A 41 -21.77 15.77 -15.37
N LYS A 42 -22.89 15.50 -16.04
CA LYS A 42 -23.27 16.13 -17.31
C LYS A 42 -24.49 17.04 -17.27
N SER A 43 -25.17 17.24 -16.13
CA SER A 43 -26.46 17.98 -16.12
C SER A 43 -26.40 19.45 -15.66
N ASP A 44 -25.25 19.98 -15.22
CA ASP A 44 -25.14 21.40 -14.88
C ASP A 44 -24.33 22.21 -15.90
N LYS A 45 -24.94 22.47 -17.07
CA LYS A 45 -24.53 23.57 -17.95
C LYS A 45 -25.71 24.18 -18.69
N LYS A 46 -26.43 25.05 -17.99
CA LYS A 46 -27.15 26.14 -18.60
C LYS A 46 -26.95 27.42 -17.77
N ALA A 47 -25.89 28.09 -18.01
CA ALA A 47 -25.77 29.55 -18.01
C ALA A 47 -24.33 29.92 -18.40
N GLU A 48 -24.33 30.80 -19.40
CA GLU A 48 -23.23 31.63 -19.88
C GLU A 48 -22.25 31.09 -20.91
N LYS A 49 -22.52 31.61 -22.10
CA LYS A 49 -21.65 31.57 -23.27
C LYS A 49 -20.38 32.41 -23.02
N GLU A 50 -19.22 31.80 -23.13
CA GLU A 50 -18.11 32.43 -23.83
C GLU A 50 -17.25 31.35 -24.50
N LYS A 51 -16.99 31.59 -25.77
CA LYS A 51 -16.23 30.75 -26.69
C LYS A 51 -14.77 30.75 -26.26
N LYS A 52 -14.20 29.57 -26.03
CA LYS A 52 -12.79 29.28 -26.30
C LYS A 52 -12.60 27.81 -26.69
N ASP A 53 -11.86 27.69 -27.76
CA ASP A 53 -11.49 26.53 -28.55
C ASP A 53 -11.43 25.15 -27.86
N GLY A 54 -12.05 24.18 -28.57
CA GLY A 54 -12.08 22.80 -28.19
C GLY A 54 -10.70 22.13 -28.23
N LYS A 55 -10.37 21.52 -27.11
CA LYS A 55 -9.63 20.29 -27.05
C LYS A 55 -10.30 19.47 -25.95
N GLU A 56 -11.07 18.46 -26.33
CA GLU A 56 -11.40 17.36 -25.44
C GLU A 56 -10.09 16.85 -24.85
N PRO A 57 -9.99 16.67 -23.53
CA PRO A 57 -8.89 15.90 -22.98
C PRO A 57 -9.13 14.44 -23.41
N THR A 58 -8.60 14.06 -24.56
CA THR A 58 -8.30 12.67 -24.83
C THR A 58 -7.43 12.20 -23.69
N LEU A 59 -7.97 11.38 -22.78
CA LEU A 59 -7.18 10.57 -21.89
C LEU A 59 -6.22 9.82 -22.79
N ALA A 60 -4.95 10.24 -22.79
CA ALA A 60 -3.89 9.49 -23.46
C ALA A 60 -3.99 8.05 -22.95
N PRO A 61 -3.92 7.04 -23.84
CA PRO A 61 -3.83 5.67 -23.40
C PRO A 61 -2.71 5.61 -22.38
N CYS A 62 -3.02 5.10 -21.20
CA CYS A 62 -2.01 4.83 -20.21
C CYS A 62 -1.09 3.77 -20.82
N ASP A 63 0.11 4.13 -21.24
CA ASP A 63 1.18 3.21 -21.62
C ASP A 63 1.70 2.46 -20.37
N CYS A 64 0.78 2.07 -19.50
CA CYS A 64 1.08 1.22 -18.37
C CYS A 64 1.17 -0.20 -18.93
N GLU A 65 2.39 -0.68 -19.16
CA GLU A 65 2.58 -2.11 -19.33
C GLU A 65 1.90 -2.85 -18.17
N PRO A 66 1.13 -3.91 -18.45
CA PRO A 66 0.46 -4.66 -17.39
C PRO A 66 1.54 -5.18 -16.45
N ARG A 67 1.55 -4.66 -15.22
CA ARG A 67 2.52 -5.11 -14.20
C ARG A 67 2.26 -6.59 -13.95
N GLN A 68 3.27 -7.42 -14.14
CA GLN A 68 3.19 -8.84 -13.84
C GLN A 68 3.10 -9.00 -12.32
N VAL A 69 1.90 -9.22 -11.84
CA VAL A 69 1.67 -9.55 -10.42
C VAL A 69 2.10 -10.99 -10.21
N VAL A 70 3.04 -11.22 -9.29
CA VAL A 70 3.43 -12.57 -8.90
C VAL A 70 2.33 -13.17 -8.02
N GLU A 71 1.45 -13.97 -8.61
CA GLU A 71 0.30 -14.58 -7.92
C GLU A 71 0.71 -15.50 -6.79
N VAL A 72 1.82 -16.22 -6.95
CA VAL A 72 2.31 -17.18 -5.96
C VAL A 72 3.61 -16.67 -5.34
N ARG A 73 3.56 -16.42 -4.02
CA ARG A 73 4.75 -16.02 -3.27
C ARG A 73 5.82 -17.12 -3.32
N PRO A 74 7.06 -16.82 -3.72
CA PRO A 74 8.17 -17.76 -3.63
C PRO A 74 8.37 -18.26 -2.19
N ARG A 75 8.81 -19.52 -2.04
CA ARG A 75 9.06 -20.09 -0.71
C ARG A 75 10.11 -19.32 0.07
N ILE A 76 11.16 -18.88 -0.60
CA ILE A 76 12.32 -18.17 -0.02
C ILE A 76 12.41 -16.82 -0.70
N LEU A 77 12.51 -15.75 0.08
CA LEU A 77 12.78 -14.40 -0.39
C LEU A 77 14.03 -13.85 0.29
N GLU A 78 14.87 -13.18 -0.46
CA GLU A 78 15.91 -12.34 0.14
C GLU A 78 15.27 -11.27 1.02
N ALA A 79 15.92 -10.89 2.10
CA ALA A 79 15.37 -9.90 3.00
C ALA A 79 16.44 -8.98 3.55
N ASP A 80 16.13 -7.70 3.57
CA ASP A 80 16.89 -6.69 4.29
C ASP A 80 16.38 -6.54 5.72
N VAL A 81 17.31 -6.26 6.63
CA VAL A 81 17.03 -6.04 8.04
C VAL A 81 17.16 -4.57 8.37
N VAL A 82 16.05 -3.94 8.75
CA VAL A 82 16.01 -2.54 9.13
C VAL A 82 15.62 -2.42 10.59
N ARG A 83 16.48 -1.77 11.39
CA ARG A 83 16.25 -1.53 12.81
C ARG A 83 15.69 -0.15 13.03
N PHE A 84 14.72 -0.07 13.94
CA PHE A 84 14.10 1.20 14.31
C PHE A 84 13.71 1.18 15.79
N GLN A 85 13.24 2.32 16.29
CA GLN A 85 12.64 2.42 17.61
C GLN A 85 11.14 2.62 17.48
N ASN A 86 10.38 1.90 18.31
CA ASN A 86 8.98 2.17 18.54
C ASN A 86 8.85 2.58 20.01
N ASN A 87 8.59 3.88 20.25
CA ASN A 87 8.69 4.50 21.56
C ASN A 87 10.11 4.32 22.16
N LYS A 88 10.27 3.54 23.20
CA LYS A 88 11.56 3.25 23.86
C LYS A 88 12.11 1.87 23.51
N GLU A 89 11.36 1.07 22.80
CA GLU A 89 11.69 -0.31 22.46
C GLU A 89 12.48 -0.40 21.16
N LYS A 90 13.33 -1.41 21.06
CA LYS A 90 14.07 -1.72 19.84
C LYS A 90 13.23 -2.65 18.98
N TRP A 91 13.02 -2.25 17.76
CA TRP A 91 12.25 -3.01 16.79
C TRP A 91 13.07 -3.33 15.55
N VAL A 92 12.65 -4.36 14.85
CA VAL A 92 13.23 -4.76 13.57
C VAL A 92 12.15 -4.96 12.53
N ALA A 93 12.45 -4.54 11.31
CA ALA A 93 11.67 -4.86 10.11
C ALA A 93 12.50 -5.79 9.23
N PHE A 94 11.89 -6.88 8.78
CA PHE A 94 12.38 -7.73 7.70
C PHE A 94 11.63 -7.36 6.43
N VAL A 95 12.33 -6.81 5.47
CA VAL A 95 11.76 -6.43 4.16
C VAL A 95 12.14 -7.48 3.15
N GLY A 96 11.18 -8.33 2.78
CA GLY A 96 11.37 -9.35 1.76
C GLY A 96 11.39 -8.74 0.37
N ILE A 97 12.39 -9.11 -0.42
CA ILE A 97 12.68 -8.53 -1.74
C ILE A 97 12.38 -9.57 -2.82
N LEU A 98 11.70 -9.14 -3.87
CA LEU A 98 11.52 -9.90 -5.10
C LEU A 98 11.85 -8.99 -6.29
N ASP A 99 12.74 -9.44 -7.15
CA ASP A 99 13.18 -8.70 -8.36
C ASP A 99 13.66 -7.27 -8.04
N GLY A 100 14.39 -7.12 -6.92
CA GLY A 100 14.93 -5.83 -6.47
C GLY A 100 13.91 -4.89 -5.82
N ARG A 101 12.67 -5.34 -5.62
CA ARG A 101 11.57 -4.55 -5.07
C ARG A 101 11.04 -5.13 -3.76
N PRO A 102 10.62 -4.31 -2.78
CA PRO A 102 9.90 -4.79 -1.62
C PRO A 102 8.63 -5.56 -2.02
N TYR A 103 8.52 -6.78 -1.53
CA TYR A 103 7.41 -7.68 -1.79
C TYR A 103 6.59 -7.95 -0.52
N GLU A 104 7.25 -8.00 0.63
CA GLU A 104 6.60 -8.16 1.93
C GLU A 104 7.43 -7.50 3.03
N ILE A 105 6.80 -7.23 4.15
CA ILE A 105 7.45 -6.69 5.34
C ILE A 105 6.88 -7.36 6.58
N PHE A 106 7.76 -7.69 7.54
CA PHE A 106 7.37 -8.16 8.87
C PHE A 106 8.13 -7.36 9.92
N THR A 107 7.45 -7.00 11.00
CA THR A 107 8.06 -6.22 12.08
C THR A 107 7.82 -6.86 13.42
N GLY A 108 8.80 -6.76 14.29
CA GLY A 108 8.69 -7.29 15.64
C GLY A 108 9.67 -6.67 16.62
N LEU A 109 9.43 -6.93 17.88
CA LEU A 109 10.28 -6.51 18.99
C LEU A 109 11.62 -7.24 18.92
N GLN A 110 12.72 -6.50 19.10
CA GLN A 110 14.05 -7.06 19.25
C GLN A 110 14.41 -7.04 20.74
N ASP A 111 14.08 -8.12 21.42
CA ASP A 111 14.28 -8.30 22.84
C ASP A 111 14.67 -9.74 23.15
N ASP A 112 15.38 -9.97 24.24
CA ASP A 112 15.88 -11.28 24.62
C ASP A 112 14.78 -12.14 25.28
N ASP A 113 13.78 -11.51 25.89
CA ASP A 113 12.71 -12.20 26.64
C ASP A 113 11.40 -12.31 25.84
N GLU A 114 10.93 -11.22 25.24
CA GLU A 114 9.61 -11.14 24.61
C GLU A 114 9.65 -11.03 23.07
N GLY A 115 10.84 -10.94 22.49
CA GLY A 115 11.03 -10.66 21.08
C GLY A 115 11.89 -11.69 20.36
N ILE A 116 12.70 -11.16 19.46
CA ILE A 116 13.71 -11.94 18.75
C ILE A 116 15.12 -11.43 19.05
N VAL A 117 16.05 -12.38 19.18
CA VAL A 117 17.47 -12.04 19.33
C VAL A 117 18.13 -12.02 17.97
N LEU A 118 18.58 -10.85 17.55
CA LEU A 118 19.25 -10.68 16.27
C LEU A 118 20.56 -9.87 16.44
N PRO A 119 21.74 -10.45 16.08
CA PRO A 119 23.00 -9.74 16.15
C PRO A 119 22.97 -8.44 15.34
N LYS A 120 23.54 -7.36 15.88
CA LYS A 120 23.57 -6.03 15.24
C LYS A 120 24.21 -6.02 13.85
N THR A 121 25.08 -7.00 13.58
CA THR A 121 25.82 -7.13 12.32
C THR A 121 25.03 -7.80 11.20
N VAL A 122 23.84 -8.30 11.49
CA VAL A 122 22.98 -8.94 10.48
C VAL A 122 22.14 -7.86 9.79
N GLU A 123 22.45 -7.56 8.54
CA GLU A 123 21.76 -6.57 7.73
C GLU A 123 20.91 -7.22 6.63
N LYS A 124 21.21 -8.50 6.31
CA LYS A 124 20.53 -9.25 5.26
C LYS A 124 20.28 -10.70 5.70
N GLY A 125 19.31 -11.33 5.07
CA GLY A 125 18.97 -12.73 5.28
C GLY A 125 17.91 -13.20 4.30
N TRP A 126 17.15 -14.20 4.72
CA TRP A 126 16.08 -14.80 3.90
C TRP A 126 14.84 -15.02 4.75
N ILE A 127 13.67 -14.67 4.21
CA ILE A 127 12.38 -15.03 4.78
C ILE A 127 11.92 -16.32 4.10
N ILE A 128 11.75 -17.36 4.90
CA ILE A 128 11.33 -18.69 4.45
C ILE A 128 9.88 -18.90 4.87
N LYS A 129 9.01 -19.15 3.89
CA LYS A 129 7.62 -19.55 4.15
C LYS A 129 7.54 -21.07 4.18
N ASN A 130 7.18 -21.62 5.32
CA ASN A 130 6.88 -23.01 5.51
C ASN A 130 5.36 -23.22 5.66
N ILE A 131 4.90 -24.41 5.32
CA ILE A 131 3.52 -24.85 5.54
C ILE A 131 3.64 -26.12 6.36
N ASP A 132 2.99 -26.16 7.52
CA ASP A 132 2.98 -27.33 8.37
C ASP A 132 2.02 -28.42 7.84
N GLU A 133 1.98 -29.56 8.51
CA GLU A 133 1.12 -30.70 8.13
C GLU A 133 -0.37 -30.37 8.21
N GLU A 134 -0.74 -29.34 8.98
CA GLU A 134 -2.12 -28.86 9.13
C GLU A 134 -2.47 -27.73 8.14
N GLY A 135 -1.55 -27.40 7.22
CA GLY A 135 -1.72 -26.35 6.22
C GLY A 135 -1.54 -24.92 6.76
N ARG A 136 -1.07 -24.74 8.00
CA ARG A 136 -0.81 -23.43 8.60
C ARG A 136 0.50 -22.87 8.06
N LYS A 137 0.48 -21.56 7.76
CA LYS A 137 1.63 -20.85 7.24
C LYS A 137 2.53 -20.40 8.38
N ARG A 138 3.80 -20.80 8.36
CA ARG A 138 4.86 -20.34 9.26
C ARG A 138 5.90 -19.55 8.47
N TYR A 139 6.37 -18.44 9.01
CA TYR A 139 7.44 -17.64 8.44
C TYR A 139 8.63 -17.69 9.37
N ASP A 140 9.80 -18.01 8.80
CA ASP A 140 11.07 -18.09 9.50
C ASP A 140 12.04 -17.09 8.87
N PHE A 141 12.97 -16.56 9.68
CA PHE A 141 14.04 -15.72 9.16
C PHE A 141 15.38 -16.42 9.31
N GLN A 142 16.11 -16.58 8.23
CA GLN A 142 17.41 -17.22 8.20
C GLN A 142 18.49 -16.21 7.83
N PHE A 143 19.62 -16.24 8.52
CA PHE A 143 20.77 -15.41 8.21
C PHE A 143 22.08 -16.19 8.39
N THR A 144 23.16 -15.66 7.84
CA THR A 144 24.52 -16.21 8.04
C THR A 144 25.23 -15.44 9.13
N ASN A 145 25.70 -16.11 10.16
CA ASN A 145 26.45 -15.47 11.22
C ASN A 145 27.91 -15.17 10.80
N LYS A 146 28.66 -14.45 11.67
CA LYS A 146 30.06 -14.09 11.40
C LYS A 146 31.00 -15.30 11.17
N ARG A 147 30.61 -16.48 11.62
CA ARG A 147 31.38 -17.73 11.46
C ARG A 147 30.98 -18.52 10.19
N GLY A 148 30.06 -17.98 9.38
CA GLY A 148 29.58 -18.64 8.16
C GLY A 148 28.45 -19.65 8.37
N TYR A 149 27.96 -19.85 9.59
CA TYR A 149 26.86 -20.75 9.85
C TYR A 149 25.51 -20.10 9.60
N LYS A 150 24.60 -20.87 9.03
CA LYS A 150 23.20 -20.47 8.89
C LYS A 150 22.48 -20.60 10.23
N VAL A 151 21.84 -19.54 10.65
CA VAL A 151 21.03 -19.47 11.87
C VAL A 151 19.60 -19.14 11.45
N THR A 152 18.63 -19.87 11.98
CA THR A 152 17.21 -19.66 11.67
C THR A 152 16.46 -19.24 12.92
N ILE A 153 15.72 -18.15 12.79
CA ILE A 153 14.72 -17.72 13.78
C ILE A 153 13.39 -18.23 13.27
N GLU A 154 12.85 -19.23 13.96
CA GLU A 154 11.61 -19.87 13.57
C GLU A 154 10.39 -19.15 14.14
N GLY A 155 9.27 -19.22 13.41
CA GLY A 155 7.97 -18.81 13.89
C GLY A 155 7.84 -17.30 14.11
N LEU A 156 8.19 -16.46 13.13
CA LEU A 156 8.04 -15.00 13.25
C LEU A 156 6.61 -14.60 13.62
N SER A 157 5.60 -15.27 13.05
CA SER A 157 4.18 -15.04 13.34
C SER A 157 3.75 -15.33 14.76
N GLU A 158 4.53 -16.17 15.46
CA GLU A 158 4.26 -16.57 16.84
C GLU A 158 4.96 -15.64 17.84
N LYS A 159 6.12 -15.11 17.43
CA LYS A 159 6.99 -14.25 18.25
C LYS A 159 6.66 -12.77 18.14
N PHE A 160 6.02 -12.37 17.08
CA PHE A 160 5.68 -10.97 16.86
C PHE A 160 4.28 -10.67 17.38
N ASP A 161 4.11 -9.46 17.89
CA ASP A 161 2.81 -8.96 18.33
C ASP A 161 1.78 -9.08 17.20
N LYS A 162 0.60 -9.62 17.52
CA LYS A 162 -0.43 -9.96 16.53
C LYS A 162 -1.03 -8.75 15.82
N GLU A 163 -1.14 -7.62 16.51
CA GLU A 163 -1.69 -6.40 15.93
C GLU A 163 -0.76 -5.87 14.83
N TYR A 164 0.52 -5.71 15.17
CA TYR A 164 1.53 -5.28 14.19
C TYR A 164 1.79 -6.31 13.10
N TRP A 165 1.68 -7.59 13.42
CA TRP A 165 1.71 -8.65 12.43
C TRP A 165 0.60 -8.50 11.39
N ASN A 166 -0.63 -8.21 11.81
CA ASN A 166 -1.76 -8.00 10.92
C ASN A 166 -1.56 -6.75 10.04
N TYR A 167 -1.06 -5.65 10.60
CA TYR A 167 -0.73 -4.46 9.80
C TYR A 167 0.33 -4.77 8.74
N THR A 168 1.37 -5.52 9.10
CA THR A 168 2.42 -5.90 8.13
C THR A 168 1.91 -6.87 7.06
N GLN A 169 0.95 -7.72 7.37
CA GLN A 169 0.29 -8.56 6.37
C GLN A 169 -0.49 -7.72 5.34
N LEU A 170 -1.23 -6.71 5.78
CA LEU A 170 -1.96 -5.79 4.90
C LEU A 170 -1.00 -5.01 4.01
N ILE A 171 0.07 -4.44 4.59
CA ILE A 171 1.12 -3.74 3.84
C ILE A 171 1.79 -4.68 2.84
N SER A 172 2.10 -5.92 3.24
CA SER A 172 2.66 -6.93 2.34
C SER A 172 1.71 -7.25 1.18
N GLY A 173 0.39 -7.28 1.42
CA GLY A 173 -0.62 -7.40 0.36
C GLY A 173 -0.50 -6.27 -0.65
N VAL A 174 -0.45 -5.02 -0.19
CA VAL A 174 -0.31 -3.83 -1.04
C VAL A 174 1.00 -3.87 -1.85
N LEU A 175 2.12 -4.28 -1.23
CA LEU A 175 3.42 -4.41 -1.91
C LEU A 175 3.42 -5.48 -3.00
N ARG A 176 2.77 -6.64 -2.76
CA ARG A 176 2.63 -7.74 -3.74
C ARG A 176 1.87 -7.32 -4.98
N TYR A 177 0.85 -6.50 -4.83
CA TYR A 177 0.11 -5.93 -5.95
C TYR A 177 0.80 -4.72 -6.59
N GLN A 178 2.08 -4.53 -6.28
CA GLN A 178 2.97 -3.55 -6.91
C GLN A 178 2.49 -2.10 -6.82
N MET A 179 1.81 -1.73 -5.73
CA MET A 179 1.56 -0.32 -5.46
C MET A 179 2.90 0.45 -5.46
N PRO A 180 3.01 1.61 -6.12
CA PRO A 180 4.21 2.45 -6.06
C PRO A 180 4.64 2.69 -4.60
N ILE A 181 5.95 2.55 -4.34
CA ILE A 181 6.46 2.56 -2.96
C ILE A 181 6.20 3.90 -2.26
N ASP A 182 6.29 5.00 -3.00
CA ASP A 182 5.95 6.35 -2.51
C ASP A 182 4.48 6.45 -2.08
N LEU A 183 3.55 5.82 -2.82
CA LEU A 183 2.14 5.76 -2.44
C LEU A 183 1.90 4.82 -1.25
N CYS A 184 2.64 3.72 -1.17
CA CYS A 184 2.60 2.82 -0.02
C CYS A 184 3.07 3.55 1.26
N ILE A 185 4.14 4.34 1.18
CA ILE A 185 4.63 5.17 2.28
C ILE A 185 3.57 6.20 2.70
N LYS A 186 2.92 6.88 1.75
CA LYS A 186 1.83 7.82 2.05
C LYS A 186 0.64 7.13 2.74
N LEU A 187 0.28 5.94 2.28
CA LEU A 187 -0.77 5.14 2.91
C LEU A 187 -0.41 4.81 4.37
N ILE A 188 0.81 4.35 4.62
CA ILE A 188 1.29 4.06 5.99
C ILE A 188 1.30 5.34 6.83
N GLY A 189 1.77 6.46 6.27
CA GLY A 189 1.78 7.77 6.92
C GLY A 189 0.40 8.27 7.34
N SER A 190 -0.64 7.88 6.62
CA SER A 190 -2.02 8.24 6.93
C SER A 190 -2.67 7.42 8.04
N LEU A 191 -2.03 6.32 8.50
CA LEU A 191 -2.56 5.50 9.57
C LEU A 191 -2.54 6.27 10.90
N ASP A 192 -3.66 6.29 11.60
CA ASP A 192 -3.74 6.78 12.97
C ASP A 192 -3.62 5.61 13.94
N LEU A 193 -2.46 5.50 14.57
CA LEU A 193 -2.16 4.45 15.56
C LEU A 193 -2.09 5.01 16.98
N GLY A 194 -2.65 6.20 17.21
CA GLY A 194 -2.73 6.83 18.53
C GLY A 194 -1.39 7.24 19.15
N SER A 195 -0.29 7.25 18.37
CA SER A 195 1.04 7.65 18.85
C SER A 195 1.56 8.85 18.07
N GLU A 196 1.73 9.98 18.75
CA GLU A 196 2.29 11.23 18.18
C GLU A 196 3.83 11.27 18.22
N ASN A 197 4.49 10.27 18.83
CA ASN A 197 5.94 10.25 18.95
C ASN A 197 6.61 10.12 17.57
N ILE A 198 7.72 10.83 17.38
CA ILE A 198 8.58 10.73 16.18
C ILE A 198 9.11 9.29 16.02
N ASN A 199 9.45 8.64 17.14
CA ASN A 199 9.87 7.25 17.17
C ASN A 199 8.66 6.35 17.45
N ASN A 200 7.83 6.14 16.44
CA ASN A 200 6.72 5.20 16.48
C ASN A 200 6.87 4.13 15.40
N TRP A 201 6.06 3.10 15.48
CA TRP A 201 6.08 1.97 14.54
C TRP A 201 5.87 2.42 13.08
N LYS A 202 4.91 3.31 12.85
CA LYS A 202 4.58 3.86 11.54
C LYS A 202 5.82 4.47 10.86
N ASN A 203 6.48 5.39 11.56
CA ASN A 203 7.69 6.07 11.06
C ASN A 203 8.85 5.09 10.86
N GLY A 204 8.92 4.02 11.67
CA GLY A 204 9.89 2.93 11.50
C GLY A 204 9.69 2.16 10.19
N VAL A 205 8.44 1.79 9.89
CA VAL A 205 8.08 1.09 8.66
C VAL A 205 8.26 1.98 7.43
N GLU A 206 7.82 3.24 7.50
CA GLU A 206 8.09 4.21 6.44
C GLU A 206 9.58 4.33 6.12
N ARG A 207 10.43 4.46 7.14
CA ARG A 207 11.88 4.54 6.98
C ARG A 207 12.45 3.28 6.33
N ALA A 208 11.92 2.11 6.68
CA ALA A 208 12.32 0.85 6.08
C ALA A 208 12.00 0.81 4.58
N LEU A 209 10.85 1.33 4.17
CA LEU A 209 10.41 1.35 2.77
C LEU A 209 11.00 2.50 1.95
N LYS A 210 11.32 3.63 2.58
CA LYS A 210 11.93 4.80 1.89
C LYS A 210 13.24 4.47 1.18
N LYS A 211 13.98 3.47 1.64
CA LYS A 211 15.22 2.99 1.01
C LYS A 211 15.02 2.46 -0.43
N TYR A 212 13.80 2.08 -0.78
CA TYR A 212 13.48 1.49 -2.07
C TYR A 212 12.74 2.44 -3.01
N VAL A 213 12.55 3.69 -2.61
CA VAL A 213 12.04 4.73 -3.50
C VAL A 213 13.17 5.14 -4.44
N GLN A 214 12.89 5.14 -5.72
CA GLN A 214 13.86 5.54 -6.73
C GLN A 214 14.28 7.00 -6.53
N ASP A 215 15.58 7.26 -6.59
CA ASP A 215 16.12 8.61 -6.48
C ASP A 215 15.55 9.53 -7.57
N GLY A 216 15.24 10.75 -7.17
CA GLY A 216 14.62 11.73 -8.05
C GLY A 216 13.09 11.63 -8.15
N THR A 217 12.46 10.63 -7.51
CA THR A 217 10.98 10.54 -7.44
C THR A 217 10.42 11.78 -6.75
N ALA A 218 9.58 12.54 -7.46
CA ALA A 218 8.95 13.74 -6.93
C ALA A 218 7.83 13.40 -5.95
N VAL A 219 7.78 14.11 -4.83
CA VAL A 219 6.68 14.00 -3.87
C VAL A 219 5.57 14.95 -4.26
N LYS A 220 4.41 14.42 -4.63
CA LYS A 220 3.25 15.22 -5.01
C LYS A 220 2.45 15.63 -3.76
N GLY A 221 2.09 16.93 -3.69
CA GLY A 221 1.19 17.45 -2.67
C GLY A 221 1.85 17.82 -1.35
N GLU A 222 3.18 17.75 -1.23
CA GLU A 222 3.93 18.20 -0.06
C GLU A 222 4.79 19.42 -0.43
N LYS A 223 4.90 20.36 0.51
CA LYS A 223 5.72 21.56 0.37
C LYS A 223 6.92 21.48 1.29
N CYS A 224 8.04 22.00 0.80
CA CYS A 224 9.23 22.13 1.63
C CYS A 224 8.95 23.02 2.86
N SER A 225 9.26 22.52 4.04
CA SER A 225 9.07 23.26 5.30
C SER A 225 9.95 24.51 5.42
N VAL A 226 11.05 24.59 4.65
CA VAL A 226 12.00 25.69 4.69
C VAL A 226 11.65 26.78 3.70
N CYS A 227 11.41 26.45 2.42
CA CYS A 227 11.19 27.43 1.36
C CYS A 227 9.78 27.42 0.75
N GLY A 228 8.89 26.52 1.19
CA GLY A 228 7.50 26.42 0.71
C GLY A 228 7.35 25.88 -0.72
N SER A 229 8.45 25.53 -1.42
CA SER A 229 8.38 25.00 -2.78
C SER A 229 7.86 23.56 -2.83
N GLU A 230 7.21 23.17 -3.93
CA GLU A 230 6.73 21.82 -4.19
C GLU A 230 7.81 20.94 -4.87
N SER A 231 9.09 21.28 -4.68
CA SER A 231 10.22 20.64 -5.35
C SER A 231 10.90 19.57 -4.47
N LEU A 232 10.11 18.85 -3.66
CA LEU A 232 10.61 17.74 -2.84
C LEU A 232 10.82 16.49 -3.70
N VAL A 233 11.98 15.85 -3.53
CA VAL A 233 12.32 14.58 -4.19
C VAL A 233 12.95 13.62 -3.18
N TYR A 234 12.83 12.33 -3.46
CA TYR A 234 13.59 11.31 -2.75
C TYR A 234 15.02 11.25 -3.27
N GLN A 235 15.97 11.17 -2.37
CA GLN A 235 17.38 10.89 -2.64
C GLN A 235 17.96 10.05 -1.50
N GLU A 236 18.47 8.87 -1.80
CA GLU A 236 18.99 7.90 -0.82
C GLU A 236 18.02 7.62 0.34
N GLY A 237 16.72 7.55 0.03
CA GLY A 237 15.66 7.34 1.02
C GLY A 237 15.31 8.56 1.88
N CYS A 238 15.92 9.72 1.63
CA CYS A 238 15.61 10.98 2.30
C CYS A 238 14.83 11.91 1.38
N LEU A 239 14.04 12.83 1.98
CA LEU A 239 13.39 13.90 1.24
C LEU A 239 14.31 15.12 1.16
N ILE A 240 14.64 15.53 -0.04
CA ILE A 240 15.48 16.69 -0.31
C ILE A 240 14.69 17.69 -1.16
N CYS A 241 14.83 18.96 -0.84
CA CYS A 241 14.25 20.02 -1.65
C CYS A 241 15.24 20.46 -2.75
N LYS A 242 14.86 20.34 -4.01
CA LYS A 242 15.70 20.79 -5.13
C LYS A 242 15.94 22.30 -5.16
N ASN A 243 15.14 23.08 -4.41
CA ASN A 243 15.21 24.55 -4.42
C ASN A 243 16.11 25.12 -3.33
N CYS A 244 16.17 24.48 -2.16
CA CYS A 244 16.95 25.01 -1.03
C CYS A 244 17.96 24.02 -0.41
N GLY A 245 18.05 22.80 -0.96
CA GLY A 245 18.97 21.75 -0.50
C GLY A 245 18.39 20.80 0.51
#